data_33c9223861f079d265e13f9a3e5ddd73
#
_entry.id   33c9223861f079d265e13f9a3e5ddd73
#
_cell.length_a   1.000
_cell.length_b   1.000
_cell.length_c   1.000
_cell.angle_alpha   90.00
_cell.angle_beta   90.00
_cell.angle_gamma   90.00
#
_symmetry.space_group_name_H-M   'P 1'
#
loop_
_entity.id
_entity.type
_entity.pdbx_description
1 polymer ?
#
loop_
_entity_poly.entity_id
_entity_poly.type
_entity_poly.pdbx_seq_one_letter_code
_entity_poly.pdbx_strand_id
1 'polypeptide(L)'
;MNPNKIYTTTDYGQFVFRSANRTVDEKHVKRLEKLMQENGWKGKPIEVSEDKKGKLVIEDGQHRYTAAKNTKTPIKFMVVPAKTVYEISIENNANKGWKMNDYIEAYSEGGMMSYKRLKQLITEFSKLPVDTIVRTVYPNATCKGVLAKGQIRVTDEQFYLAREHLKIVEMFYESMTKFKIKTKAVYTRNLVRVMKAGLIDGDRLMDKMDKYGNMLLPKAVTDKQAGEELEKLYNYHQQRGIVSFHFVRGK
;
A
#
# COMPACT_ATOMS: atom_id res chain seq x y z
N MET A 1 19.87 28.08 9.46
CA MET A 1 20.67 27.40 10.53
C MET A 1 21.88 26.68 9.91
N ASN A 2 22.97 26.46 10.67
CA ASN A 2 24.12 25.70 10.13
C ASN A 2 23.78 24.22 9.95
N PRO A 3 23.99 23.63 8.76
CA PRO A 3 23.76 22.20 8.55
C PRO A 3 24.72 21.39 9.46
N ASN A 4 24.23 20.21 9.91
CA ASN A 4 24.97 19.27 10.78
C ASN A 4 25.29 19.76 12.21
N LYS A 5 24.84 20.95 12.63
CA LYS A 5 24.88 21.36 14.02
C LYS A 5 23.68 20.87 14.77
N ILE A 6 23.88 20.36 16.00
CA ILE A 6 22.79 19.93 16.87
C ILE A 6 22.29 21.13 17.67
N TYR A 7 21.02 21.40 17.58
CA TYR A 7 20.30 22.43 18.32
C TYR A 7 19.44 21.79 19.40
N THR A 8 19.12 22.55 20.43
CA THR A 8 18.20 22.12 21.50
C THR A 8 17.15 23.19 21.71
N THR A 9 15.89 22.80 21.86
CA THR A 9 14.78 23.73 22.05
C THR A 9 13.64 23.11 22.89
N THR A 10 12.87 23.96 23.54
CA THR A 10 11.60 23.62 24.19
C THR A 10 10.41 24.23 23.44
N ASP A 11 10.65 24.97 22.35
CA ASP A 11 9.60 25.47 21.47
C ASP A 11 9.18 24.39 20.49
N TYR A 12 8.13 23.64 20.84
CA TYR A 12 7.55 22.59 19.98
C TYR A 12 6.75 23.17 18.81
N GLY A 13 6.32 24.44 18.89
CA GLY A 13 5.48 25.08 17.88
C GLY A 13 6.19 25.42 16.57
N GLN A 14 7.55 25.43 16.57
CA GLN A 14 8.33 25.68 15.35
C GLN A 14 8.37 24.47 14.40
N PHE A 15 8.01 23.25 14.88
CA PHE A 15 8.05 22.03 14.09
C PHE A 15 6.70 21.70 13.47
N VAL A 16 6.75 21.20 12.23
CA VAL A 16 5.58 20.70 11.50
C VAL A 16 5.87 19.30 10.97
N PHE A 17 4.84 18.46 10.94
CA PHE A 17 4.94 17.17 10.27
C PHE A 17 4.88 17.36 8.78
N ARG A 18 5.66 16.59 8.06
CA ARG A 18 5.51 16.45 6.62
C ARG A 18 4.25 15.64 6.35
N SER A 19 3.45 16.06 5.37
CA SER A 19 2.26 15.32 4.94
C SER A 19 2.55 13.87 4.52
N ALA A 20 3.76 13.62 4.01
CA ALA A 20 4.23 12.30 3.58
C ALA A 20 4.80 11.42 4.72
N ASN A 21 4.80 11.87 5.96
CA ASN A 21 5.27 11.03 7.07
C ASN A 21 4.23 9.95 7.41
N ARG A 22 4.71 8.76 7.82
CA ARG A 22 3.84 7.67 8.28
C ARG A 22 3.01 8.12 9.50
N THR A 23 1.85 7.50 9.67
CA THR A 23 1.07 7.63 10.90
C THR A 23 1.91 7.26 12.12
N VAL A 24 1.82 8.06 13.17
CA VAL A 24 2.57 7.86 14.41
C VAL A 24 2.05 6.61 15.12
N ASP A 25 2.96 5.69 15.46
CA ASP A 25 2.65 4.49 16.24
C ASP A 25 2.62 4.85 17.74
N GLU A 26 1.43 4.93 18.31
CA GLU A 26 1.22 5.31 19.71
C GLU A 26 1.92 4.39 20.71
N LYS A 27 2.01 3.09 20.44
CA LYS A 27 2.71 2.13 21.31
C LYS A 27 4.20 2.44 21.36
N HIS A 28 4.77 2.80 20.20
CA HIS A 28 6.16 3.21 20.14
C HIS A 28 6.40 4.55 20.84
N VAL A 29 5.49 5.51 20.71
CA VAL A 29 5.55 6.79 21.42
C VAL A 29 5.53 6.59 22.92
N LYS A 30 4.59 5.81 23.47
CA LYS A 30 4.51 5.53 24.92
C LYS A 30 5.80 4.93 25.49
N ARG A 31 6.44 4.04 24.74
CA ARG A 31 7.75 3.47 25.13
C ARG A 31 8.83 4.55 25.17
N LEU A 32 8.86 5.46 24.19
CA LEU A 32 9.82 6.56 24.17
C LEU A 32 9.55 7.58 25.27
N GLU A 33 8.28 7.88 25.59
CA GLU A 33 7.88 8.74 26.72
C GLU A 33 8.46 8.24 28.04
N LYS A 34 8.28 6.96 28.33
CA LYS A 34 8.85 6.35 29.53
C LYS A 34 10.38 6.51 29.60
N LEU A 35 11.06 6.21 28.50
CA LEU A 35 12.51 6.38 28.42
C LEU A 35 12.96 7.83 28.61
N MET A 36 12.20 8.80 28.07
CA MET A 36 12.52 10.24 28.21
C MET A 36 12.24 10.76 29.62
N GLN A 37 11.20 10.28 30.28
CA GLN A 37 10.92 10.62 31.68
C GLN A 37 12.01 10.10 32.62
N GLU A 38 12.51 8.88 32.39
CA GLU A 38 13.55 8.28 33.24
C GLU A 38 14.95 8.86 32.98
N ASN A 39 15.27 9.17 31.71
CA ASN A 39 16.66 9.43 31.30
C ASN A 39 16.87 10.75 30.53
N GLY A 40 15.83 11.52 30.30
CA GLY A 40 15.86 12.65 29.38
C GLY A 40 16.07 12.20 27.93
N TRP A 41 16.49 13.15 27.07
CA TRP A 41 16.79 12.84 25.66
C TRP A 41 18.13 12.13 25.51
N LYS A 42 18.13 10.82 25.29
CA LYS A 42 19.33 9.99 25.01
C LYS A 42 19.45 9.55 23.55
N GLY A 43 18.39 9.73 22.75
CA GLY A 43 18.35 9.30 21.36
C GLY A 43 19.10 10.22 20.40
N LYS A 44 19.19 9.81 19.12
CA LYS A 44 19.66 10.66 18.03
C LYS A 44 18.83 11.95 17.95
N PRO A 45 19.40 13.09 17.51
CA PRO A 45 18.59 14.27 17.20
C PRO A 45 17.54 13.94 16.13
N ILE A 46 16.43 14.67 16.11
CA ILE A 46 15.52 14.61 14.97
C ILE A 46 16.14 15.34 13.79
N GLU A 47 15.85 14.89 12.58
CA GLU A 47 16.27 15.56 11.35
C GLU A 47 15.14 16.43 10.83
N VAL A 48 15.45 17.68 10.53
CA VAL A 48 14.46 18.64 10.03
C VAL A 48 14.99 19.39 8.82
N SER A 49 14.11 19.75 7.90
CA SER A 49 14.40 20.70 6.82
C SER A 49 13.65 22.01 7.08
N GLU A 50 14.13 23.12 6.54
CA GLU A 50 13.46 24.40 6.64
C GLU A 50 12.56 24.62 5.42
N ASP A 51 11.28 24.93 5.62
CA ASP A 51 10.37 25.25 4.55
C ASP A 51 10.51 26.74 4.12
N LYS A 52 9.82 27.12 3.04
CA LYS A 52 9.82 28.49 2.51
C LYS A 52 9.28 29.55 3.49
N LYS A 53 8.63 29.13 4.57
CA LYS A 53 8.05 29.99 5.61
C LYS A 53 8.89 29.99 6.89
N GLY A 54 10.07 29.37 6.88
CA GLY A 54 10.93 29.24 8.06
C GLY A 54 10.47 28.23 9.10
N LYS A 55 9.49 27.37 8.80
CA LYS A 55 9.08 26.27 9.68
C LYS A 55 10.01 25.08 9.52
N LEU A 56 10.26 24.37 10.62
CA LEU A 56 11.09 23.17 10.64
C LEU A 56 10.22 21.94 10.36
N VAL A 57 10.35 21.39 9.16
CA VAL A 57 9.63 20.19 8.71
C VAL A 57 10.39 18.96 9.19
N ILE A 58 9.75 18.07 9.94
CA ILE A 58 10.37 16.85 10.47
C ILE A 58 10.55 15.84 9.32
N GLU A 59 11.80 15.55 8.98
CA GLU A 59 12.20 14.56 7.97
C GLU A 59 12.36 13.16 8.59
N ASP A 60 12.98 13.07 9.79
CA ASP A 60 13.07 11.85 10.60
C ASP A 60 12.90 12.15 12.09
N GLY A 61 12.33 11.19 12.81
CA GLY A 61 12.19 11.24 14.27
C GLY A 61 10.83 11.71 14.77
N GLN A 62 9.77 11.60 13.99
CA GLN A 62 8.40 11.99 14.38
C GLN A 62 7.95 11.38 15.72
N HIS A 63 8.25 10.10 15.99
CA HIS A 63 7.92 9.45 17.26
C HIS A 63 8.69 10.07 18.43
N ARG A 64 9.99 10.40 18.21
CA ARG A 64 10.83 11.07 19.21
C ARG A 64 10.33 12.48 19.51
N TYR A 65 9.93 13.22 18.46
CA TYR A 65 9.31 14.54 18.62
C TYR A 65 8.01 14.45 19.42
N THR A 66 7.11 13.51 19.06
CA THR A 66 5.82 13.35 19.74
C THR A 66 6.03 13.01 21.22
N ALA A 67 6.91 12.05 21.51
CA ALA A 67 7.22 11.68 22.89
C ALA A 67 7.82 12.84 23.68
N ALA A 68 8.76 13.60 23.11
CA ALA A 68 9.37 14.75 23.74
C ALA A 68 8.36 15.87 24.03
N LYS A 69 7.45 16.14 23.08
CA LYS A 69 6.38 17.12 23.26
C LYS A 69 5.46 16.72 24.42
N ASN A 70 5.05 15.45 24.50
CA ASN A 70 4.16 14.93 25.54
C ASN A 70 4.81 14.96 26.93
N THR A 71 6.11 14.68 27.01
CA THR A 71 6.88 14.65 28.26
C THR A 71 7.53 15.99 28.62
N LYS A 72 7.35 17.02 27.80
CA LYS A 72 8.02 18.33 27.91
C LYS A 72 9.56 18.23 27.97
N THR A 73 10.12 17.19 27.33
CA THR A 73 11.57 16.99 27.23
C THR A 73 12.14 17.87 26.12
N PRO A 74 13.24 18.63 26.36
CA PRO A 74 13.87 19.45 25.32
C PRO A 74 14.24 18.63 24.10
N ILE A 75 13.84 19.10 22.90
CA ILE A 75 14.12 18.45 21.63
C ILE A 75 15.54 18.74 21.17
N LYS A 76 16.28 17.70 20.79
CA LYS A 76 17.53 17.83 20.05
C LYS A 76 17.26 17.63 18.55
N PHE A 77 17.67 18.56 17.72
CA PHE A 77 17.44 18.50 16.27
C PHE A 77 18.65 18.97 15.47
N MET A 78 18.71 18.54 14.21
CA MET A 78 19.69 19.01 13.24
C MET A 78 18.99 19.36 11.93
N VAL A 79 19.51 20.39 11.23
CA VAL A 79 18.97 20.79 9.93
C VAL A 79 19.65 19.99 8.84
N VAL A 80 18.85 19.37 7.98
CA VAL A 80 19.30 18.57 6.83
C VAL A 80 18.59 19.07 5.57
N PRO A 81 19.11 18.76 4.37
CA PRO A 81 18.35 18.99 3.13
C PRO A 81 16.99 18.28 3.16
N ALA A 82 15.99 18.90 2.52
CA ALA A 82 14.67 18.29 2.39
C ALA A 82 14.76 16.97 1.60
N LYS A 83 14.17 15.90 2.12
CA LYS A 83 14.22 14.56 1.54
C LYS A 83 12.99 14.27 0.69
N THR A 84 13.14 13.47 -0.35
CA THR A 84 12.00 12.90 -1.08
C THR A 84 11.34 11.79 -0.26
N VAL A 85 10.07 11.44 -0.59
CA VAL A 85 9.37 10.29 0.04
C VAL A 85 10.17 9.00 -0.14
N TYR A 86 10.83 8.84 -1.29
CA TYR A 86 11.65 7.68 -1.58
C TYR A 86 12.89 7.59 -0.69
N GLU A 87 13.62 8.68 -0.51
CA GLU A 87 14.79 8.75 0.39
C GLU A 87 14.40 8.45 1.84
N ILE A 88 13.32 9.06 2.34
CA ILE A 88 12.78 8.76 3.67
C ILE A 88 12.44 7.28 3.82
N SER A 89 11.86 6.67 2.78
CA SER A 89 11.49 5.24 2.82
C SER A 89 12.70 4.32 2.86
N ILE A 90 13.79 4.65 2.13
CA ILE A 90 15.03 3.89 2.14
C ILE A 90 15.66 3.91 3.53
N GLU A 91 15.81 5.08 4.14
CA GLU A 91 16.40 5.24 5.46
C GLU A 91 15.62 4.50 6.55
N ASN A 92 14.29 4.51 6.46
CA ASN A 92 13.43 3.81 7.41
C ASN A 92 13.38 2.29 7.18
N ASN A 93 13.80 1.77 6.02
CA ASN A 93 13.77 0.33 5.72
C ASN A 93 14.74 -0.49 6.58
N ALA A 94 15.73 0.10 7.20
CA ALA A 94 16.66 -0.58 8.10
C ALA A 94 15.95 -1.16 9.36
N ASN A 95 14.83 -0.58 9.79
CA ASN A 95 14.11 -0.98 11.00
C ASN A 95 12.76 -1.67 10.73
N LYS A 96 11.95 -1.12 9.85
CA LYS A 96 10.65 -1.67 9.43
C LYS A 96 10.30 -1.14 8.04
N GLY A 97 10.51 -1.99 7.04
CA GLY A 97 10.26 -1.64 5.65
C GLY A 97 8.85 -1.09 5.41
N TRP A 98 8.72 -0.09 4.56
CA TRP A 98 7.43 0.46 4.17
C TRP A 98 6.59 -0.58 3.43
N LYS A 99 5.32 -0.63 3.77
CA LYS A 99 4.29 -1.39 3.06
C LYS A 99 3.76 -0.57 1.88
N MET A 100 3.02 -1.21 0.98
CA MET A 100 2.38 -0.51 -0.15
C MET A 100 1.50 0.66 0.31
N ASN A 101 0.72 0.47 1.38
CA ASN A 101 -0.13 1.52 1.94
C ASN A 101 0.66 2.75 2.40
N ASP A 102 1.83 2.56 3.00
CA ASP A 102 2.65 3.69 3.48
C ASP A 102 3.06 4.60 2.33
N TYR A 103 3.43 4.02 1.17
CA TYR A 103 3.76 4.77 -0.04
C TYR A 103 2.53 5.46 -0.64
N ILE A 104 1.40 4.75 -0.71
CA ILE A 104 0.16 5.29 -1.28
C ILE A 104 -0.31 6.48 -0.46
N GLU A 105 -0.30 6.36 0.85
CA GLU A 105 -0.64 7.45 1.77
C GLU A 105 0.28 8.65 1.57
N ALA A 106 1.59 8.45 1.67
CA ALA A 106 2.59 9.51 1.57
C ALA A 106 2.52 10.28 0.24
N TYR A 107 2.42 9.58 -0.89
CA TYR A 107 2.33 10.23 -2.20
C TYR A 107 0.94 10.87 -2.45
N SER A 108 -0.12 10.28 -1.92
CA SER A 108 -1.48 10.85 -1.97
C SER A 108 -1.55 12.18 -1.23
N GLU A 109 -0.98 12.24 -0.02
CA GLU A 109 -0.90 13.47 0.78
C GLU A 109 0.07 14.48 0.18
N GLY A 110 1.12 14.02 -0.50
CA GLY A 110 2.01 14.83 -1.32
C GLY A 110 1.35 15.41 -2.59
N GLY A 111 0.05 15.15 -2.80
CA GLY A 111 -0.75 15.75 -3.88
C GLY A 111 -0.76 14.96 -5.18
N MET A 112 -0.13 13.79 -5.27
CA MET A 112 -0.08 13.00 -6.51
C MET A 112 -1.43 12.36 -6.84
N MET A 113 -2.08 12.82 -7.91
CA MET A 113 -3.44 12.40 -8.30
C MET A 113 -3.57 10.88 -8.49
N SER A 114 -2.60 10.23 -9.12
CA SER A 114 -2.61 8.78 -9.32
C SER A 114 -2.67 8.00 -7.98
N TYR A 115 -2.00 8.52 -6.95
CA TYR A 115 -2.00 7.92 -5.62
C TYR A 115 -3.27 8.26 -4.83
N LYS A 116 -3.89 9.41 -5.05
CA LYS A 116 -5.23 9.73 -4.52
C LYS A 116 -6.27 8.77 -5.09
N ARG A 117 -6.23 8.46 -6.39
CA ARG A 117 -7.08 7.46 -7.03
C ARG A 117 -6.87 6.06 -6.45
N LEU A 118 -5.61 5.64 -6.24
CA LEU A 118 -5.31 4.37 -5.57
C LEU A 118 -5.86 4.33 -4.15
N LYS A 119 -5.67 5.40 -3.36
CA LYS A 119 -6.21 5.52 -2.00
C LYS A 119 -7.74 5.41 -1.99
N GLN A 120 -8.41 6.03 -2.95
CA GLN A 120 -9.85 5.93 -3.12
C GLN A 120 -10.30 4.49 -3.41
N LEU A 121 -9.66 3.78 -4.35
CA LEU A 121 -9.96 2.37 -4.63
C LEU A 121 -9.74 1.47 -3.42
N ILE A 122 -8.67 1.70 -2.64
CA ILE A 122 -8.38 0.92 -1.42
C ILE A 122 -9.45 1.17 -0.35
N THR A 123 -9.94 2.39 -0.23
CA THR A 123 -11.02 2.71 0.72
C THR A 123 -12.34 2.08 0.29
N GLU A 124 -12.67 2.13 -1.01
CA GLU A 124 -13.90 1.56 -1.57
C GLU A 124 -13.91 0.03 -1.50
N PHE A 125 -12.79 -0.62 -1.82
CA PHE A 125 -12.65 -2.08 -1.86
C PHE A 125 -11.80 -2.61 -0.70
N SER A 126 -12.10 -2.17 0.52
CA SER A 126 -11.30 -2.44 1.71
C SER A 126 -11.16 -3.92 2.10
N LYS A 127 -12.04 -4.78 1.59
CA LYS A 127 -11.98 -6.25 1.78
C LYS A 127 -10.89 -6.91 0.94
N LEU A 128 -10.46 -6.25 -0.13
CA LEU A 128 -9.44 -6.80 -1.01
C LEU A 128 -8.02 -6.49 -0.55
N PRO A 129 -7.05 -7.39 -0.79
CA PRO A 129 -5.65 -7.09 -0.57
C PRO A 129 -5.19 -5.90 -1.43
N VAL A 130 -4.41 -4.98 -0.84
CA VAL A 130 -3.88 -3.81 -1.53
C VAL A 130 -3.10 -4.18 -2.80
N ASP A 131 -2.32 -5.28 -2.76
CA ASP A 131 -1.62 -5.80 -3.95
C ASP A 131 -2.59 -6.12 -5.11
N THR A 132 -3.75 -6.69 -4.82
CA THR A 132 -4.79 -6.95 -5.84
C THR A 132 -5.29 -5.66 -6.46
N ILE A 133 -5.59 -4.65 -5.63
CA ILE A 133 -6.10 -3.35 -6.11
C ILE A 133 -5.04 -2.64 -6.97
N VAL A 134 -3.80 -2.57 -6.51
CA VAL A 134 -2.70 -1.93 -7.26
C VAL A 134 -2.48 -2.63 -8.61
N ARG A 135 -2.56 -3.97 -8.67
CA ARG A 135 -2.41 -4.74 -9.92
C ARG A 135 -3.55 -4.51 -10.91
N THR A 136 -4.72 -4.10 -10.44
CA THR A 136 -5.83 -3.78 -11.36
C THR A 136 -5.50 -2.55 -12.22
N VAL A 137 -4.81 -1.56 -11.66
CA VAL A 137 -4.36 -0.39 -12.41
C VAL A 137 -2.95 -0.55 -13.00
N TYR A 138 -2.07 -1.31 -12.35
CA TYR A 138 -0.68 -1.54 -12.77
C TYR A 138 -0.34 -3.04 -12.77
N PRO A 139 -0.38 -3.70 -13.93
CA PRO A 139 -0.37 -5.17 -14.03
C PRO A 139 1.00 -5.84 -13.81
N ASN A 140 2.10 -5.07 -13.78
CA ASN A 140 3.43 -5.63 -13.74
C ASN A 140 3.80 -6.25 -12.37
N ALA A 141 4.57 -7.31 -12.38
CA ALA A 141 4.97 -8.05 -11.18
C ALA A 141 5.74 -7.20 -10.16
N THR A 142 6.47 -6.18 -10.62
CA THR A 142 7.31 -5.29 -9.79
C THR A 142 6.57 -4.05 -9.27
N CYS A 143 5.23 -4.13 -9.12
CA CYS A 143 4.41 -2.98 -8.75
C CYS A 143 4.88 -2.27 -7.45
N LYS A 144 5.41 -3.01 -6.46
CA LYS A 144 5.92 -2.39 -5.22
C LYS A 144 7.11 -1.46 -5.48
N GLY A 145 8.05 -1.83 -6.34
CA GLY A 145 9.21 -0.98 -6.66
C GLY A 145 8.83 0.31 -7.38
N VAL A 146 7.92 0.21 -8.36
CA VAL A 146 7.41 1.36 -9.12
C VAL A 146 6.55 2.27 -8.22
N LEU A 147 5.74 1.66 -7.36
CA LEU A 147 4.92 2.36 -6.37
C LEU A 147 5.79 3.13 -5.37
N ALA A 148 6.86 2.50 -4.87
CA ALA A 148 7.79 3.12 -3.93
C ALA A 148 8.49 4.35 -4.52
N LYS A 149 8.79 4.34 -5.82
CA LYS A 149 9.44 5.45 -6.54
C LYS A 149 8.48 6.58 -6.96
N GLY A 150 7.19 6.49 -6.66
CA GLY A 150 6.21 7.49 -7.10
C GLY A 150 5.91 7.46 -8.60
N GLN A 151 6.16 6.34 -9.26
CA GLN A 151 6.11 6.23 -10.73
C GLN A 151 4.81 5.65 -11.28
N ILE A 152 3.88 5.24 -10.42
CA ILE A 152 2.57 4.76 -10.88
C ILE A 152 1.79 5.93 -11.49
N ARG A 153 1.22 5.68 -12.66
CA ARG A 153 0.31 6.60 -13.35
C ARG A 153 -1.03 5.91 -13.52
N VAL A 154 -2.09 6.60 -13.09
CA VAL A 154 -3.48 6.14 -13.20
C VAL A 154 -4.28 7.25 -13.84
N THR A 155 -4.74 7.04 -15.09
CA THR A 155 -5.64 7.95 -15.79
C THR A 155 -7.07 7.83 -15.24
N ASP A 156 -7.97 8.75 -15.61
CA ASP A 156 -9.39 8.62 -15.23
C ASP A 156 -10.01 7.37 -15.83
N GLU A 157 -9.74 7.09 -17.10
CA GLU A 157 -10.21 5.89 -17.78
C GLU A 157 -9.76 4.62 -17.05
N GLN A 158 -8.47 4.52 -16.72
CA GLN A 158 -7.93 3.38 -15.97
C GLN A 158 -8.54 3.26 -14.57
N PHE A 159 -8.83 4.37 -13.92
CA PHE A 159 -9.48 4.39 -12.62
C PHE A 159 -10.90 3.82 -12.68
N TYR A 160 -11.71 4.28 -13.64
CA TYR A 160 -13.08 3.79 -13.80
C TYR A 160 -13.12 2.32 -14.24
N LEU A 161 -12.27 1.92 -15.19
CA LEU A 161 -12.17 0.52 -15.61
C LEU A 161 -11.73 -0.39 -14.45
N ALA A 162 -10.74 0.05 -13.68
CA ALA A 162 -10.29 -0.70 -12.50
C ALA A 162 -11.39 -0.85 -11.46
N ARG A 163 -12.20 0.19 -11.27
CA ARG A 163 -13.34 0.16 -10.34
C ARG A 163 -14.38 -0.88 -10.73
N GLU A 164 -14.73 -0.95 -12.03
CA GLU A 164 -15.65 -1.99 -12.53
C GLU A 164 -15.05 -3.40 -12.37
N HIS A 165 -13.78 -3.58 -12.69
CA HIS A 165 -13.11 -4.86 -12.47
C HIS A 165 -13.09 -5.26 -10.97
N LEU A 166 -12.82 -4.30 -10.08
CA LEU A 166 -12.73 -4.56 -8.64
C LEU A 166 -14.07 -4.99 -8.04
N LYS A 167 -15.21 -4.53 -8.56
CA LYS A 167 -16.52 -5.02 -8.14
C LYS A 167 -16.64 -6.54 -8.34
N ILE A 168 -16.28 -7.01 -9.52
CA ILE A 168 -16.31 -8.45 -9.86
C ILE A 168 -15.29 -9.22 -9.00
N VAL A 169 -14.09 -8.67 -8.83
CA VAL A 169 -13.02 -9.29 -8.02
C VAL A 169 -13.45 -9.40 -6.55
N GLU A 170 -14.14 -8.40 -6.01
CA GLU A 170 -14.64 -8.43 -4.63
C GLU A 170 -15.75 -9.47 -4.44
N MET A 171 -16.73 -9.52 -5.35
CA MET A 171 -17.76 -10.56 -5.35
C MET A 171 -17.15 -11.97 -5.40
N PHE A 172 -16.18 -12.18 -6.28
CA PHE A 172 -15.45 -13.44 -6.38
C PHE A 172 -14.66 -13.75 -5.11
N TYR A 173 -13.99 -12.76 -4.52
CA TYR A 173 -13.25 -12.89 -3.27
C TYR A 173 -14.14 -13.28 -2.10
N GLU A 174 -15.33 -12.71 -2.01
CA GLU A 174 -16.35 -13.07 -1.01
C GLU A 174 -16.88 -14.48 -1.23
N SER A 175 -17.20 -14.86 -2.47
CA SER A 175 -17.67 -16.21 -2.81
C SER A 175 -16.64 -17.28 -2.45
N MET A 176 -15.35 -17.00 -2.62
CA MET A 176 -14.28 -17.91 -2.16
C MET A 176 -14.33 -18.21 -0.65
N THR A 177 -14.91 -17.31 0.15
CA THR A 177 -15.11 -17.57 1.59
C THR A 177 -16.13 -18.68 1.83
N LYS A 178 -17.22 -18.70 1.05
CA LYS A 178 -18.26 -19.74 1.13
C LYS A 178 -17.67 -21.13 0.88
N PHE A 179 -16.73 -21.23 -0.06
CA PHE A 179 -16.05 -22.47 -0.44
C PHE A 179 -14.77 -22.76 0.35
N LYS A 180 -14.50 -22.01 1.43
CA LYS A 180 -13.34 -22.20 2.32
C LYS A 180 -11.97 -22.14 1.60
N ILE A 181 -11.86 -21.36 0.52
CA ILE A 181 -10.63 -21.15 -0.23
C ILE A 181 -9.66 -20.30 0.63
N LYS A 182 -8.49 -20.84 0.93
CA LYS A 182 -7.49 -20.18 1.79
C LYS A 182 -6.57 -19.23 1.02
N THR A 183 -6.20 -19.58 -0.20
CA THR A 183 -5.22 -18.83 -1.03
C THR A 183 -5.90 -17.84 -1.99
N LYS A 184 -6.82 -17.03 -1.48
CA LYS A 184 -7.62 -16.08 -2.27
C LYS A 184 -6.79 -15.13 -3.13
N ALA A 185 -5.66 -14.63 -2.60
CA ALA A 185 -4.81 -13.68 -3.31
C ALA A 185 -4.21 -14.24 -4.61
N VAL A 186 -3.97 -15.54 -4.70
CA VAL A 186 -3.44 -16.18 -5.92
C VAL A 186 -4.52 -16.21 -7.01
N TYR A 187 -5.75 -16.56 -6.62
CA TYR A 187 -6.90 -16.55 -7.54
C TYR A 187 -7.25 -15.15 -8.01
N THR A 188 -7.31 -14.15 -7.10
CA THR A 188 -7.64 -12.76 -7.48
C THR A 188 -6.60 -12.14 -8.40
N ARG A 189 -5.30 -12.44 -8.23
CA ARG A 189 -4.26 -11.99 -9.17
C ARG A 189 -4.47 -12.54 -10.58
N ASN A 190 -4.81 -13.82 -10.70
CA ASN A 190 -5.10 -14.43 -12.01
C ASN A 190 -6.38 -13.85 -12.60
N LEU A 191 -7.42 -13.67 -11.79
CA LEU A 191 -8.67 -13.05 -12.22
C LEU A 191 -8.43 -11.66 -12.79
N VAL A 192 -7.69 -10.80 -12.09
CA VAL A 192 -7.33 -9.46 -12.58
C VAL A 192 -6.62 -9.53 -13.95
N ARG A 193 -5.71 -10.48 -14.14
CA ARG A 193 -4.99 -10.65 -15.43
C ARG A 193 -5.94 -11.00 -16.57
N VAL A 194 -6.82 -11.98 -16.37
CA VAL A 194 -7.76 -12.42 -17.44
C VAL A 194 -8.84 -11.39 -17.74
N MET A 195 -9.29 -10.64 -16.73
CA MET A 195 -10.23 -9.53 -16.92
C MET A 195 -9.58 -8.40 -17.73
N LYS A 196 -8.37 -8.00 -17.41
CA LYS A 196 -7.64 -6.96 -18.16
C LYS A 196 -7.37 -7.33 -19.61
N ALA A 197 -7.29 -8.59 -19.91
CA ALA A 197 -7.19 -9.08 -21.27
C ALA A 197 -8.53 -9.22 -22.01
N GLY A 198 -9.63 -8.88 -21.35
CA GLY A 198 -10.98 -8.97 -21.93
C GLY A 198 -11.44 -10.40 -22.21
N LEU A 199 -10.84 -11.39 -21.53
CA LEU A 199 -11.14 -12.80 -21.81
C LEU A 199 -12.36 -13.35 -21.08
N ILE A 200 -12.84 -12.68 -20.05
CA ILE A 200 -13.93 -13.18 -19.26
C ILE A 200 -15.06 -12.17 -19.16
N ASP A 201 -16.25 -12.71 -19.18
CA ASP A 201 -17.50 -12.06 -18.79
C ASP A 201 -17.73 -12.24 -17.29
N GLY A 202 -17.98 -11.15 -16.58
CA GLY A 202 -18.12 -11.14 -15.11
C GLY A 202 -19.34 -11.89 -14.64
N ASP A 203 -20.49 -11.76 -15.32
CA ASP A 203 -21.74 -12.40 -14.94
C ASP A 203 -21.63 -13.92 -15.10
N ARG A 204 -21.06 -14.35 -16.24
CA ARG A 204 -20.77 -15.78 -16.46
C ARG A 204 -19.81 -16.33 -15.40
N LEU A 205 -18.77 -15.60 -15.04
CA LEU A 205 -17.84 -16.04 -14.00
C LEU A 205 -18.56 -16.24 -12.67
N MET A 206 -19.39 -15.28 -12.28
CA MET A 206 -20.10 -15.35 -11.00
C MET A 206 -21.16 -16.47 -10.98
N ASP A 207 -21.88 -16.69 -12.08
CA ASP A 207 -22.78 -17.85 -12.23
C ASP A 207 -22.02 -19.17 -12.05
N LYS A 208 -20.85 -19.30 -12.69
CA LYS A 208 -20.00 -20.50 -12.52
C LYS A 208 -19.45 -20.63 -11.11
N MET A 209 -19.06 -19.53 -10.49
CA MET A 209 -18.55 -19.53 -9.11
C MET A 209 -19.64 -19.96 -8.12
N ASP A 210 -20.85 -19.46 -8.25
CA ASP A 210 -21.96 -19.81 -7.35
C ASP A 210 -22.37 -21.29 -7.47
N LYS A 211 -22.36 -21.83 -8.69
CA LYS A 211 -22.77 -23.22 -8.95
C LYS A 211 -21.65 -24.24 -8.71
N TYR A 212 -20.43 -23.91 -9.02
CA TYR A 212 -19.33 -24.86 -9.11
C TYR A 212 -18.04 -24.41 -8.39
N GLY A 213 -18.12 -23.41 -7.51
CA GLY A 213 -16.96 -22.87 -6.80
C GLY A 213 -16.20 -23.88 -5.93
N ASN A 214 -16.86 -25.00 -5.56
CA ASN A 214 -16.24 -26.13 -4.87
C ASN A 214 -15.20 -26.88 -5.73
N MET A 215 -15.19 -26.66 -7.05
CA MET A 215 -14.15 -27.21 -7.95
C MET A 215 -12.78 -26.52 -7.76
N LEU A 216 -12.76 -25.30 -7.24
CA LEU A 216 -11.51 -24.61 -6.97
C LEU A 216 -10.75 -25.28 -5.83
N LEU A 217 -9.44 -25.43 -5.99
CA LEU A 217 -8.60 -25.98 -4.95
C LEU A 217 -8.62 -25.06 -3.70
N PRO A 218 -8.92 -25.61 -2.51
CA PRO A 218 -8.92 -24.81 -1.28
C PRO A 218 -7.57 -24.14 -1.00
N LYS A 219 -6.47 -24.68 -1.55
CA LYS A 219 -5.11 -24.16 -1.40
C LYS A 219 -4.32 -24.32 -2.71
N ALA A 220 -4.56 -23.42 -3.66
CA ALA A 220 -3.69 -23.30 -4.83
C ALA A 220 -2.31 -22.77 -4.38
N VAL A 221 -1.24 -23.41 -4.84
CA VAL A 221 0.14 -23.10 -4.39
C VAL A 221 0.81 -22.12 -5.33
N THR A 222 0.49 -22.16 -6.63
CA THR A 222 1.12 -21.36 -7.68
C THR A 222 0.11 -20.54 -8.48
N ASP A 223 0.57 -19.44 -9.10
CA ASP A 223 -0.24 -18.66 -10.05
C ASP A 223 -0.69 -19.52 -11.24
N LYS A 224 0.17 -20.45 -11.72
CA LYS A 224 -0.16 -21.38 -12.80
C LYS A 224 -1.36 -22.26 -12.41
N GLN A 225 -1.28 -22.91 -11.25
CA GLN A 225 -2.33 -23.80 -10.77
C GLN A 225 -3.66 -23.05 -10.58
N ALA A 226 -3.62 -21.84 -9.97
CA ALA A 226 -4.83 -21.04 -9.81
C ALA A 226 -5.43 -20.58 -11.15
N GLY A 227 -4.57 -20.27 -12.14
CA GLY A 227 -5.01 -19.93 -13.50
C GLY A 227 -5.71 -21.09 -14.20
N GLU A 228 -5.16 -22.31 -14.08
CA GLU A 228 -5.75 -23.53 -14.63
C GLU A 228 -7.11 -23.88 -13.99
N GLU A 229 -7.21 -23.72 -12.67
CA GLU A 229 -8.46 -23.95 -11.94
C GLU A 229 -9.54 -22.91 -12.31
N LEU A 230 -9.17 -21.64 -12.46
CA LEU A 230 -10.09 -20.59 -12.94
C LEU A 230 -10.58 -20.87 -14.36
N GLU A 231 -9.67 -21.30 -15.28
CA GLU A 231 -10.00 -21.66 -16.64
C GLU A 231 -10.99 -22.83 -16.68
N LYS A 232 -10.75 -23.87 -15.87
CA LYS A 232 -11.66 -25.02 -15.73
C LYS A 232 -13.03 -24.58 -15.19
N LEU A 233 -13.07 -23.78 -14.14
CA LEU A 233 -14.32 -23.27 -13.57
C LEU A 233 -15.11 -22.46 -14.61
N TYR A 234 -14.45 -21.51 -15.28
CA TYR A 234 -15.09 -20.62 -16.24
C TYR A 234 -15.66 -21.36 -17.44
N ASN A 235 -14.97 -22.43 -17.91
CA ASN A 235 -15.38 -23.24 -19.05
C ASN A 235 -16.23 -24.46 -18.67
N TYR A 236 -16.50 -24.69 -17.41
CA TYR A 236 -17.23 -25.88 -16.96
C TYR A 236 -18.61 -25.94 -17.59
N HIS A 237 -18.99 -27.10 -18.13
CA HIS A 237 -20.24 -27.33 -18.89
C HIS A 237 -20.47 -26.37 -20.08
N GLN A 238 -19.39 -25.85 -20.70
CA GLN A 238 -19.47 -25.08 -21.95
C GLN A 238 -19.24 -25.97 -23.17
N GLN A 239 -20.17 -25.97 -24.09
CA GLN A 239 -20.02 -26.64 -25.39
C GLN A 239 -19.47 -25.69 -26.47
N ARG A 240 -19.72 -24.35 -26.31
CA ARG A 240 -19.26 -23.30 -27.22
C ARG A 240 -18.69 -22.13 -26.42
N GLY A 241 -17.86 -21.30 -27.04
CA GLY A 241 -17.28 -20.14 -26.38
C GLY A 241 -16.29 -20.53 -25.26
N ILE A 242 -15.53 -21.61 -25.45
CA ILE A 242 -14.42 -21.99 -24.57
C ILE A 242 -13.32 -20.95 -24.69
N VAL A 243 -12.86 -20.44 -23.55
CA VAL A 243 -11.82 -19.41 -23.46
C VAL A 243 -10.57 -20.03 -22.85
N SER A 244 -9.41 -19.79 -23.48
CA SER A 244 -8.14 -20.23 -22.94
C SER A 244 -7.39 -19.08 -22.26
N PHE A 245 -6.82 -19.33 -21.08
CA PHE A 245 -6.02 -18.39 -20.31
C PHE A 245 -4.52 -18.58 -20.55
N HIS A 246 -4.09 -19.05 -21.73
CA HIS A 246 -2.70 -19.40 -22.02
C HIS A 246 -1.69 -18.28 -21.75
N PHE A 247 -2.05 -17.01 -22.00
CA PHE A 247 -1.15 -15.87 -21.75
C PHE A 247 -0.96 -15.57 -20.25
N VAL A 248 -1.83 -16.11 -19.38
CA VAL A 248 -1.71 -15.99 -17.92
C VAL A 248 -0.63 -16.92 -17.37
N ARG A 249 -0.25 -17.94 -18.16
CA ARG A 249 0.72 -18.97 -17.75
C ARG A 249 2.17 -18.48 -17.70
N GLY A 250 2.42 -17.18 -17.76
CA GLY A 250 3.73 -16.56 -17.59
C GLY A 250 4.80 -17.08 -18.53
N LYS A 251 5.40 -16.20 -19.32
CA LYS A 251 6.72 -16.46 -19.91
C LYS A 251 7.76 -16.46 -18.81
#